data_aedf812ac381d6fe7b3de9c79a45a936
#
_entry.id   aedf812ac381d6fe7b3de9c79a45a936
#
_cell.length_a   1.000
_cell.length_b   1.000
_cell.length_c   1.000
_cell.angle_alpha   90.00
_cell.angle_beta   90.00
_cell.angle_gamma   90.00
#
_symmetry.space_group_name_H-M   'P 1'
#
loop_
_entity.id
_entity.type
_entity.pdbx_description
1 polymer ?
#
loop_
_entity_poly.entity_id
_entity_poly.type
_entity_poly.pdbx_seq_one_letter_code
_entity_poly.pdbx_strand_id
1 'polypeptide(L)'
;RFTGAQRDIYDLVLESQTRCIEMIKPGVTLDDMHTRSVEILTEGMARLGLLKGDAAKLIEEQQHKKFYMHRLSHYLGLDVHDVGAYHLESGPRPLEPGMVLTVEPGLYVAEDSEDIPDQYRGIGVRIEDDVLVTPEGHRVLTDKAPKGVEEIESLMAG
;
A
#
# COMPACT_ATOMS: atom_id res chain seq x y z
N ARG A 1 -6.69 18.70 -11.42
CA ARG A 1 -6.63 17.38 -12.09
C ARG A 1 -5.24 16.78 -11.92
N PHE A 2 -5.15 15.47 -11.87
CA PHE A 2 -3.86 14.77 -11.88
C PHE A 2 -3.12 15.01 -13.18
N THR A 3 -1.81 15.22 -13.12
CA THR A 3 -0.95 15.06 -14.31
C THR A 3 -0.83 13.58 -14.65
N GLY A 4 -0.34 13.25 -15.87
CA GLY A 4 -0.12 11.84 -16.25
C GLY A 4 0.78 11.12 -15.24
N ALA A 5 1.92 11.73 -14.86
CA ALA A 5 2.86 11.13 -13.91
C ALA A 5 2.26 10.96 -12.49
N GLN A 6 1.47 11.91 -12.01
CA GLN A 6 0.76 11.77 -10.74
C GLN A 6 -0.25 10.63 -10.79
N ARG A 7 -0.97 10.50 -11.91
CA ARG A 7 -1.94 9.42 -12.12
C ARG A 7 -1.27 8.05 -12.14
N ASP A 8 -0.15 7.91 -12.84
CA ASP A 8 0.62 6.67 -12.91
C ASP A 8 1.01 6.15 -11.52
N ILE A 9 1.55 7.03 -10.66
CA ILE A 9 1.92 6.70 -9.27
C ILE A 9 0.66 6.43 -8.43
N TYR A 10 -0.36 7.27 -8.56
CA TYR A 10 -1.60 7.15 -7.79
C TYR A 10 -2.32 5.83 -8.07
N ASP A 11 -2.52 5.50 -9.35
CA ASP A 11 -3.21 4.27 -9.77
C ASP A 11 -2.44 3.02 -9.30
N LEU A 12 -1.10 3.05 -9.33
CA LEU A 12 -0.28 1.94 -8.82
C LEU A 12 -0.43 1.74 -7.31
N VAL A 13 -0.45 2.83 -6.53
CA VAL A 13 -0.66 2.77 -5.08
C VAL A 13 -2.09 2.28 -4.77
N LEU A 14 -3.08 2.78 -5.50
CA LEU A 14 -4.49 2.36 -5.35
C LEU A 14 -4.69 0.89 -5.71
N GLU A 15 -4.03 0.39 -6.77
CA GLU A 15 -4.03 -1.03 -7.12
C GLU A 15 -3.47 -1.87 -5.98
N SER A 16 -2.33 -1.49 -5.42
CA SER A 16 -1.71 -2.19 -4.30
C SER A 16 -2.64 -2.24 -3.08
N GLN A 17 -3.24 -1.09 -2.71
CA GLN A 17 -4.18 -1.01 -1.60
C GLN A 17 -5.39 -1.93 -1.81
N THR A 18 -6.05 -1.82 -2.94
CA THR A 18 -7.26 -2.60 -3.25
C THR A 18 -6.97 -4.10 -3.20
N ARG A 19 -5.87 -4.55 -3.82
CA ARG A 19 -5.49 -5.97 -3.83
C ARG A 19 -5.14 -6.49 -2.44
N CYS A 20 -4.51 -5.68 -1.60
CA CYS A 20 -4.20 -6.07 -0.23
C CYS A 20 -5.45 -6.13 0.66
N ILE A 21 -6.40 -5.20 0.49
CA ILE A 21 -7.69 -5.25 1.19
C ILE A 21 -8.48 -6.51 0.82
N GLU A 22 -8.52 -6.88 -0.47
CA GLU A 22 -9.20 -8.10 -0.95
C GLU A 22 -8.66 -9.40 -0.31
N MET A 23 -7.43 -9.40 0.19
CA MET A 23 -6.84 -10.55 0.89
C MET A 23 -7.34 -10.72 2.32
N ILE A 24 -7.87 -9.65 2.95
CA ILE A 24 -8.15 -9.62 4.39
C ILE A 24 -9.29 -10.57 4.75
N LYS A 25 -8.94 -11.58 5.52
CA LYS A 25 -9.85 -12.56 6.14
C LYS A 25 -9.14 -13.24 7.31
N PRO A 26 -9.86 -13.92 8.20
CA PRO A 26 -9.23 -14.72 9.25
C PRO A 26 -8.19 -15.72 8.69
N GLY A 27 -7.04 -15.79 9.35
CA GLY A 27 -5.93 -16.68 8.98
C GLY A 27 -4.85 -16.07 8.09
N VAL A 28 -5.12 -14.97 7.37
CA VAL A 28 -4.10 -14.20 6.64
C VAL A 28 -3.24 -13.43 7.65
N THR A 29 -1.97 -13.19 7.34
CA THR A 29 -1.06 -12.42 8.19
C THR A 29 -0.75 -11.04 7.59
N LEU A 30 -0.32 -10.09 8.43
CA LEU A 30 0.15 -8.79 7.95
C LEU A 30 1.41 -8.93 7.07
N ASP A 31 2.21 -9.97 7.28
CA ASP A 31 3.38 -10.26 6.47
C ASP A 31 3.00 -10.74 5.06
N ASP A 32 1.94 -11.58 4.93
CA ASP A 32 1.41 -11.99 3.61
C ASP A 32 0.93 -10.77 2.82
N MET A 33 0.18 -9.88 3.47
CA MET A 33 -0.32 -8.65 2.85
C MET A 33 0.81 -7.71 2.44
N HIS A 34 1.81 -7.54 3.32
CA HIS A 34 2.98 -6.70 3.00
C HIS A 34 3.78 -7.27 1.82
N THR A 35 4.00 -8.58 1.80
CA THR A 35 4.66 -9.26 0.68
C THR A 35 3.93 -8.98 -0.62
N ARG A 36 2.59 -9.11 -0.64
CA ARG A 36 1.77 -8.82 -1.81
C ARG A 36 1.89 -7.36 -2.27
N SER A 37 1.88 -6.41 -1.33
CA SER A 37 2.09 -5.00 -1.64
C SER A 37 3.46 -4.74 -2.27
N VAL A 38 4.51 -5.35 -1.72
CA VAL A 38 5.88 -5.25 -2.27
C VAL A 38 5.95 -5.79 -3.69
N GLU A 39 5.31 -6.92 -3.99
CA GLU A 39 5.25 -7.50 -5.35
C GLU A 39 4.61 -6.50 -6.32
N ILE A 40 3.39 -6.04 -6.04
CA ILE A 40 2.64 -5.14 -6.92
C ILE A 40 3.40 -3.84 -7.15
N LEU A 41 3.89 -3.21 -6.07
CA LEU A 41 4.60 -1.94 -6.18
C LEU A 41 5.94 -2.10 -6.92
N THR A 42 6.69 -3.19 -6.70
CA THR A 42 7.96 -3.42 -7.37
C THR A 42 7.78 -3.65 -8.86
N GLU A 43 6.81 -4.49 -9.26
CA GLU A 43 6.45 -4.70 -10.67
C GLU A 43 6.01 -3.40 -11.35
N GLY A 44 5.18 -2.60 -10.65
CA GLY A 44 4.74 -1.30 -11.12
C GLY A 44 5.89 -0.30 -11.27
N MET A 45 6.76 -0.21 -10.28
CA MET A 45 7.95 0.64 -10.34
C MET A 45 8.90 0.27 -11.48
N ALA A 46 9.06 -1.03 -11.76
CA ALA A 46 9.83 -1.48 -12.91
C ALA A 46 9.17 -1.06 -14.24
N ARG A 47 7.83 -1.19 -14.37
CA ARG A 47 7.09 -0.71 -15.57
C ARG A 47 7.22 0.80 -15.78
N LEU A 48 7.21 1.58 -14.70
CA LEU A 48 7.34 3.04 -14.75
C LEU A 48 8.81 3.52 -14.92
N GLY A 49 9.78 2.61 -14.89
CA GLY A 49 11.20 2.93 -14.99
C GLY A 49 11.81 3.53 -13.73
N LEU A 50 11.12 3.47 -12.59
CA LEU A 50 11.63 3.87 -11.28
C LEU A 50 12.66 2.87 -10.75
N LEU A 51 12.49 1.59 -11.08
CA LEU A 51 13.44 0.52 -10.82
C LEU A 51 13.85 -0.14 -12.15
N LYS A 52 15.09 -0.60 -12.24
CA LYS A 52 15.64 -1.22 -13.45
C LYS A 52 16.07 -2.66 -13.15
N GLY A 53 15.43 -3.63 -13.79
CA GLY A 53 15.78 -5.04 -13.65
C GLY A 53 14.57 -5.96 -13.61
N ASP A 54 14.85 -7.23 -13.34
CA ASP A 54 13.81 -8.25 -13.13
C ASP A 54 13.14 -8.06 -11.77
N ALA A 55 11.81 -8.11 -11.73
CA ALA A 55 11.03 -7.80 -10.53
C ALA A 55 11.36 -8.75 -9.37
N ALA A 56 11.53 -10.05 -9.63
CA ALA A 56 11.84 -11.02 -8.59
C ALA A 56 13.19 -10.72 -7.93
N LYS A 57 14.20 -10.37 -8.74
CA LYS A 57 15.52 -9.98 -8.25
C LYS A 57 15.47 -8.64 -7.47
N LEU A 58 14.69 -7.68 -7.96
CA LEU A 58 14.49 -6.40 -7.27
C LEU A 58 13.84 -6.57 -5.89
N ILE A 59 12.91 -7.53 -5.76
CA ILE A 59 12.27 -7.88 -4.49
C ILE A 59 13.28 -8.56 -3.55
N GLU A 60 14.03 -9.56 -4.04
CA GLU A 60 15.06 -10.26 -3.27
C GLU A 60 16.12 -9.28 -2.73
N GLU A 61 16.56 -8.34 -3.56
CA GLU A 61 17.52 -7.29 -3.21
C GLU A 61 16.89 -6.13 -2.41
N GLN A 62 15.58 -6.18 -2.12
CA GLN A 62 14.82 -5.14 -1.41
C GLN A 62 14.92 -3.73 -2.04
N GLN A 63 15.07 -3.65 -3.36
CA GLN A 63 15.21 -2.38 -4.08
C GLN A 63 13.96 -1.49 -4.00
N HIS A 64 12.79 -2.08 -3.72
CA HIS A 64 11.55 -1.35 -3.47
C HIS A 64 11.70 -0.32 -2.34
N LYS A 65 12.58 -0.56 -1.36
CA LYS A 65 12.79 0.33 -0.21
C LYS A 65 13.29 1.73 -0.58
N LYS A 66 13.78 1.91 -1.81
CA LYS A 66 14.11 3.25 -2.32
C LYS A 66 12.90 4.18 -2.34
N PHE A 67 11.72 3.65 -2.63
CA PHE A 67 10.49 4.42 -2.84
C PHE A 67 9.31 3.95 -1.96
N TYR A 68 9.41 2.78 -1.35
CA TYR A 68 8.44 2.21 -0.42
C TYR A 68 9.18 1.63 0.79
N MET A 69 9.40 2.47 1.82
CA MET A 69 10.29 2.18 2.94
C MET A 69 9.58 1.77 4.24
N HIS A 70 8.26 1.76 4.28
CA HIS A 70 7.47 1.41 5.46
C HIS A 70 6.64 0.13 5.27
N ARG A 71 6.06 -0.36 6.36
CA ARG A 71 5.15 -1.51 6.32
C ARG A 71 3.80 -1.10 5.73
N LEU A 72 3.06 -2.07 5.18
CA LEU A 72 1.74 -1.85 4.61
C LEU A 72 0.69 -1.47 5.64
N SER A 73 0.84 -1.95 6.88
CA SER A 73 -0.28 -2.00 7.83
C SER A 73 0.21 -2.02 9.28
N HIS A 74 -0.60 -1.50 10.17
CA HIS A 74 -0.49 -1.65 11.62
C HIS A 74 -1.86 -1.84 12.26
N TYR A 75 -1.90 -2.33 13.50
CA TYR A 75 -3.15 -2.37 14.27
C TYR A 75 -3.59 -0.96 14.65
N LEU A 76 -4.90 -0.75 14.63
CA LEU A 76 -5.59 0.46 15.06
C LEU A 76 -6.51 0.11 16.22
N GLY A 77 -6.38 0.82 17.36
CA GLY A 77 -7.16 0.57 18.57
C GLY A 77 -7.32 1.82 19.41
N LEU A 78 -6.94 1.75 20.69
CA LEU A 78 -6.92 2.92 21.56
C LEU A 78 -5.89 3.95 21.10
N ASP A 79 -4.78 3.47 20.56
CA ASP A 79 -3.76 4.30 19.92
C ASP A 79 -3.79 4.10 18.39
N VAL A 80 -3.37 5.12 17.64
CA VAL A 80 -3.27 5.06 16.17
C VAL A 80 -2.33 3.92 15.76
N HIS A 81 -1.14 3.84 16.36
CA HIS A 81 -0.24 2.70 16.28
C HIS A 81 -0.46 1.84 17.52
N ASP A 82 -1.53 1.05 17.49
CA ASP A 82 -1.93 0.30 18.67
C ASP A 82 -0.95 -0.83 18.99
N VAL A 83 -0.79 -1.11 20.27
CA VAL A 83 0.05 -2.19 20.74
C VAL A 83 -0.58 -3.55 20.40
N GLY A 84 0.23 -4.51 20.00
CA GLY A 84 -0.24 -5.85 19.69
C GLY A 84 0.90 -6.77 19.30
N ALA A 85 0.67 -8.06 19.44
CA ALA A 85 1.62 -9.05 18.97
C ALA A 85 1.47 -9.21 17.46
N TYR A 86 2.45 -8.77 16.70
CA TYR A 86 2.54 -9.01 15.23
C TYR A 86 3.04 -10.41 14.92
N HIS A 87 3.80 -11.00 15.86
CA HIS A 87 4.35 -12.35 15.79
C HIS A 87 4.06 -13.11 17.07
N LEU A 88 3.82 -14.39 16.93
CA LEU A 88 3.73 -15.39 18.01
C LEU A 88 5.01 -16.23 17.99
N GLU A 89 5.19 -17.12 18.97
CA GLU A 89 6.30 -18.08 18.96
C GLU A 89 6.28 -18.99 17.71
N SER A 90 5.09 -19.23 17.15
CA SER A 90 4.88 -20.04 15.94
C SER A 90 5.11 -19.29 14.61
N GLY A 91 5.38 -17.98 14.63
CA GLY A 91 5.55 -17.15 13.44
C GLY A 91 4.62 -15.93 13.37
N PRO A 92 4.39 -15.36 12.19
CA PRO A 92 3.48 -14.22 12.00
C PRO A 92 2.08 -14.52 12.55
N ARG A 93 1.49 -13.56 13.27
CA ARG A 93 0.16 -13.73 13.88
C ARG A 93 -0.92 -13.70 12.80
N PRO A 94 -1.77 -14.76 12.70
CA PRO A 94 -2.94 -14.72 11.83
C PRO A 94 -3.94 -13.67 12.28
N LEU A 95 -4.60 -13.01 11.30
CA LEU A 95 -5.71 -12.13 11.57
C LEU A 95 -6.91 -12.90 12.13
N GLU A 96 -7.59 -12.29 13.10
CA GLU A 96 -8.76 -12.84 13.79
C GLU A 96 -9.94 -11.85 13.67
N PRO A 97 -11.19 -12.33 13.67
CA PRO A 97 -12.37 -11.45 13.69
C PRO A 97 -12.32 -10.46 14.85
N GLY A 98 -12.65 -9.21 14.57
CA GLY A 98 -12.62 -8.10 15.53
C GLY A 98 -11.32 -7.28 15.51
N MET A 99 -10.27 -7.74 14.84
CA MET A 99 -9.07 -6.93 14.65
C MET A 99 -9.36 -5.77 13.67
N VAL A 100 -8.84 -4.59 14.00
CA VAL A 100 -8.87 -3.41 13.12
C VAL A 100 -7.43 -3.08 12.75
N LEU A 101 -7.21 -2.80 11.47
CA LEU A 101 -5.88 -2.50 10.92
C LEU A 101 -5.97 -1.45 9.80
N THR A 102 -4.89 -0.73 9.57
CA THR A 102 -4.72 0.12 8.41
C THR A 102 -4.29 -0.68 7.20
N VAL A 103 -4.60 -0.20 5.99
CA VAL A 103 -3.99 -0.65 4.74
C VAL A 103 -3.53 0.59 3.99
N GLU A 104 -2.23 0.86 4.02
CA GLU A 104 -1.65 2.14 3.66
C GLU A 104 -0.37 2.03 2.79
N PRO A 105 -0.43 1.39 1.63
CA PRO A 105 0.71 1.40 0.72
C PRO A 105 1.04 2.83 0.27
N GLY A 106 2.31 3.07 -0.06
CA GLY A 106 2.73 4.36 -0.58
C GLY A 106 3.96 4.28 -1.45
N LEU A 107 4.11 5.27 -2.33
CA LEU A 107 5.32 5.51 -3.12
C LEU A 107 5.78 6.95 -2.94
N TYR A 108 7.07 7.14 -2.70
CA TYR A 108 7.65 8.44 -2.40
C TYR A 108 8.91 8.63 -3.24
N VAL A 109 8.80 9.48 -4.26
CA VAL A 109 9.89 9.80 -5.18
C VAL A 109 10.44 11.16 -4.83
N ALA A 110 11.60 11.20 -4.18
CA ALA A 110 12.23 12.44 -3.78
C ALA A 110 12.62 13.29 -5.02
N GLU A 111 12.69 14.61 -4.83
CA GLU A 111 12.98 15.55 -5.91
C GLU A 111 14.40 15.38 -6.47
N ASP A 112 15.33 14.95 -5.61
CA ASP A 112 16.74 14.67 -5.91
C ASP A 112 17.02 13.21 -6.30
N SER A 113 15.98 12.39 -6.51
CA SER A 113 16.15 10.99 -6.94
C SER A 113 16.90 10.92 -8.27
N GLU A 114 17.91 10.05 -8.33
CA GLU A 114 18.75 9.85 -9.52
C GLU A 114 18.31 8.60 -10.31
N ASP A 115 18.69 8.53 -11.57
CA ASP A 115 18.48 7.37 -12.47
C ASP A 115 17.03 6.97 -12.71
N ILE A 116 16.09 7.90 -12.59
CA ILE A 116 14.66 7.72 -12.83
C ILE A 116 14.12 8.75 -13.84
N PRO A 117 12.95 8.53 -14.47
CA PRO A 117 12.33 9.55 -15.31
C PRO A 117 11.99 10.81 -14.51
N ASP A 118 12.42 11.98 -15.01
CA ASP A 118 12.28 13.27 -14.30
C ASP A 118 10.83 13.61 -13.94
N GLN A 119 9.86 13.15 -14.74
CA GLN A 119 8.43 13.40 -14.54
C GLN A 119 7.87 12.88 -13.23
N TYR A 120 8.53 11.91 -12.56
CA TYR A 120 8.06 11.34 -11.31
C TYR A 120 8.70 11.98 -10.07
N ARG A 121 9.71 12.83 -10.24
CA ARG A 121 10.39 13.50 -9.11
C ARG A 121 9.44 14.40 -8.31
N GLY A 122 9.57 14.38 -7.00
CA GLY A 122 8.75 15.17 -6.09
C GLY A 122 7.32 14.63 -5.91
N ILE A 123 6.99 13.44 -6.45
CA ILE A 123 5.65 12.84 -6.28
C ILE A 123 5.69 11.86 -5.11
N GLY A 124 4.83 12.10 -4.12
CA GLY A 124 4.59 11.20 -3.01
C GLY A 124 3.10 10.91 -2.87
N VAL A 125 2.73 9.63 -2.79
CA VAL A 125 1.34 9.18 -2.64
C VAL A 125 1.26 8.12 -1.56
N ARG A 126 0.29 8.27 -0.66
CA ARG A 126 -0.19 7.22 0.25
C ARG A 126 -1.72 7.20 0.16
N ILE A 127 -2.30 6.01 0.05
CA ILE A 127 -3.75 5.82 0.11
C ILE A 127 -4.01 4.84 1.26
N GLU A 128 -4.88 5.24 2.19
CA GLU A 128 -5.09 4.53 3.44
C GLU A 128 -6.57 4.28 3.68
N ASP A 129 -6.88 3.06 4.11
CA ASP A 129 -8.17 2.68 4.67
C ASP A 129 -7.99 1.96 6.01
N ASP A 130 -8.98 2.13 6.89
CA ASP A 130 -9.16 1.35 8.10
C ASP A 130 -10.07 0.16 7.81
N VAL A 131 -9.64 -1.02 8.20
CA VAL A 131 -10.32 -2.27 7.85
C VAL A 131 -10.57 -3.13 9.09
N LEU A 132 -11.83 -3.51 9.29
CA LEU A 132 -12.25 -4.48 10.31
C LEU A 132 -12.23 -5.89 9.72
N VAL A 133 -11.55 -6.81 10.39
CA VAL A 133 -11.62 -8.25 10.09
C VAL A 133 -12.95 -8.81 10.59
N THR A 134 -13.74 -9.44 9.73
CA THR A 134 -15.00 -10.10 10.07
C THR A 134 -14.86 -11.62 10.03
N PRO A 135 -15.82 -12.41 10.56
CA PRO A 135 -15.75 -13.87 10.49
C PRO A 135 -15.63 -14.42 9.05
N GLU A 136 -16.24 -13.75 8.07
CA GLU A 136 -16.28 -14.21 6.66
C GLU A 136 -15.28 -13.48 5.75
N GLY A 137 -14.57 -12.45 6.25
CA GLY A 137 -13.68 -11.64 5.43
C GLY A 137 -13.32 -10.31 6.09
N HIS A 138 -13.78 -9.19 5.51
CA HIS A 138 -13.49 -7.86 6.03
C HIS A 138 -14.59 -6.85 5.76
N ARG A 139 -14.50 -5.71 6.42
CA ARG A 139 -15.29 -4.50 6.15
C ARG A 139 -14.39 -3.28 6.18
N VAL A 140 -14.36 -2.51 5.10
CA VAL A 140 -13.68 -1.22 5.05
C VAL A 140 -14.51 -0.21 5.85
N LEU A 141 -13.90 0.42 6.86
CA LEU A 141 -14.57 1.38 7.74
C LEU A 141 -14.61 2.78 7.13
N THR A 142 -13.66 3.08 6.27
CA THR A 142 -13.44 4.36 5.58
C THR A 142 -13.90 4.34 4.12
N ASP A 143 -14.80 3.43 3.75
CA ASP A 143 -15.28 3.20 2.38
C ASP A 143 -15.89 4.42 1.69
N LYS A 144 -16.38 5.39 2.49
CA LYS A 144 -16.95 6.65 1.99
C LYS A 144 -15.92 7.70 1.58
N ALA A 145 -14.65 7.53 1.95
CA ALA A 145 -13.59 8.42 1.52
C ALA A 145 -13.30 8.20 0.02
N PRO A 146 -13.42 9.25 -0.82
CA PRO A 146 -13.19 9.12 -2.25
C PRO A 146 -11.74 8.74 -2.55
N LYS A 147 -11.55 7.73 -3.40
CA LYS A 147 -10.22 7.21 -3.77
C LYS A 147 -10.04 7.06 -5.28
N GLY A 148 -11.13 6.92 -6.02
CA GLY A 148 -11.05 6.84 -7.49
C GLY A 148 -10.55 8.16 -8.09
N VAL A 149 -9.64 8.10 -9.06
CA VAL A 149 -9.07 9.30 -9.70
C VAL A 149 -10.17 10.19 -10.26
N GLU A 150 -11.14 9.62 -11.00
CA GLU A 150 -12.25 10.37 -11.58
C GLU A 150 -13.16 10.98 -10.52
N GLU A 151 -13.38 10.29 -9.41
CA GLU A 151 -14.18 10.76 -8.28
C GLU A 151 -13.51 11.97 -7.61
N ILE A 152 -12.20 11.86 -7.33
CA ILE A 152 -11.41 12.96 -6.75
C ILE A 152 -11.38 14.15 -7.71
N GLU A 153 -11.11 13.92 -9.00
CA GLU A 153 -11.09 15.00 -9.99
C GLU A 153 -12.44 15.71 -10.12
N SER A 154 -13.54 14.95 -10.02
CA SER A 154 -14.90 15.50 -10.03
C SER A 154 -15.17 16.38 -8.81
N LEU A 155 -14.81 15.91 -7.62
CA LEU A 155 -14.95 16.66 -6.38
C LEU A 155 -14.11 17.94 -6.36
N MET A 156 -12.91 17.91 -6.94
CA MET A 156 -12.00 19.05 -7.00
C MET A 156 -12.35 20.04 -8.12
N ALA A 157 -13.22 19.67 -9.05
CA ALA A 157 -13.66 20.56 -10.14
C ALA A 157 -14.73 21.59 -9.70
N GLY A 158 -15.32 21.44 -8.52
CA GLY A 158 -16.30 22.36 -7.92
C GLY A 158 -17.71 22.10 -8.39
#